data_bf4d181a53598081583c6a81acae775a
#
_entry.id   bf4d181a53598081583c6a81acae775a
#
_cell.length_a   1.000
_cell.length_b   1.000
_cell.length_c   1.000
_cell.angle_alpha   90.00
_cell.angle_beta   90.00
_cell.angle_gamma   90.00
#
_symmetry.space_group_name_H-M   'P 1'
#
loop_
_entity.id
_entity.type
_entity.pdbx_description
1 polymer ?
#
loop_
_entity_poly.entity_id
_entity_poly.type
_entity_poly.pdbx_seq_one_letter_code
_entity_poly.pdbx_strand_id
1 'polypeptide(L)'
;MNFLFVLVVGLIAGTLSGIVGTGSSIMLMPVLIYVYGPKQAVPIMAIAAVMANFSRILAWWREVDWRACAAYSAPAIPAAALGARMLLVLPSHAADICIGVFLIAMVPARHWLARHQLKLSLWHLAIGGAAIGYLTGIVVSTGPLSVPLFLFYGLTKGAFLATEAASSLGIYVSKSVTFQRFGALPVEVAIKGLIAGASLMVGAFVAKRFVLRLERIMMDVIMIAAGLSTLWTAFS
;
A
#
# COMPACT_ATOMS: atom_id res chain seq x y z
N MET A 1 25.03 11.93 3.18
CA MET A 1 24.05 12.10 4.27
C MET A 1 22.63 11.71 3.87
N ASN A 2 22.19 12.03 2.67
CA ASN A 2 20.80 11.82 2.26
C ASN A 2 20.36 10.35 2.11
N PHE A 3 21.26 9.44 1.70
CA PHE A 3 20.93 8.01 1.57
C PHE A 3 20.63 7.34 2.91
N LEU A 4 21.40 7.64 3.96
CA LEU A 4 21.14 7.08 5.29
C LEU A 4 19.76 7.51 5.82
N PHE A 5 19.38 8.74 5.58
CA PHE A 5 18.07 9.25 5.96
C PHE A 5 16.93 8.49 5.25
N VAL A 6 17.06 8.25 3.93
CA VAL A 6 16.09 7.45 3.16
C VAL A 6 16.00 6.02 3.69
N LEU A 7 17.13 5.39 4.03
CA LEU A 7 17.16 4.03 4.58
C LEU A 7 16.48 3.93 5.95
N VAL A 8 16.75 4.88 6.85
CA VAL A 8 16.15 4.90 8.21
C VAL A 8 14.63 5.11 8.10
N VAL A 9 14.21 6.11 7.34
CA VAL A 9 12.78 6.37 7.14
C VAL A 9 12.12 5.20 6.40
N GLY A 10 12.81 4.59 5.43
CA GLY A 10 12.34 3.41 4.73
C GLY A 10 12.14 2.22 5.68
N LEU A 11 13.05 1.97 6.61
CA LEU A 11 12.93 0.92 7.61
C LEU A 11 11.69 1.14 8.51
N ILE A 12 11.50 2.35 9.01
CA ILE A 12 10.34 2.72 9.84
C ILE A 12 9.05 2.58 9.02
N ALA A 13 9.02 3.15 7.81
CA ALA A 13 7.87 3.09 6.92
C ALA A 13 7.52 1.65 6.52
N GLY A 14 8.52 0.81 6.28
CA GLY A 14 8.37 -0.62 5.99
C GLY A 14 7.78 -1.38 7.18
N THR A 15 8.27 -1.10 8.39
CA THR A 15 7.76 -1.71 9.62
C THR A 15 6.29 -1.34 9.85
N LEU A 16 5.95 -0.06 9.78
CA LEU A 16 4.57 0.40 9.93
C LEU A 16 3.64 -0.13 8.84
N SER A 17 4.10 -0.16 7.59
CA SER A 17 3.34 -0.73 6.47
C SER A 17 3.14 -2.24 6.62
N GLY A 18 4.10 -2.96 7.17
CA GLY A 18 3.97 -4.39 7.46
C GLY A 18 2.93 -4.70 8.54
N ILE A 19 2.63 -3.75 9.44
CA ILE A 19 1.60 -3.87 10.47
C ILE A 19 0.22 -3.46 9.93
N VAL A 20 0.15 -2.31 9.27
CA VAL A 20 -1.11 -1.67 8.84
C VAL A 20 -1.57 -2.18 7.46
N GLY A 21 -0.67 -2.78 6.68
CA GLY A 21 -0.92 -3.22 5.30
C GLY A 21 -0.64 -2.15 4.25
N THR A 22 -0.60 -0.89 4.63
CA THR A 22 -0.30 0.23 3.72
C THR A 22 0.46 1.33 4.47
N GLY A 23 0.88 2.36 3.74
CA GLY A 23 1.46 3.57 4.35
C GLY A 23 2.94 3.77 4.09
N SER A 24 3.69 2.74 3.65
CA SER A 24 5.10 2.92 3.31
C SER A 24 5.31 4.01 2.26
N SER A 25 4.45 4.04 1.25
CA SER A 25 4.50 5.06 0.20
C SER A 25 4.17 6.46 0.71
N ILE A 26 3.18 6.58 1.61
CA ILE A 26 2.77 7.88 2.17
C ILE A 26 3.89 8.47 3.04
N MET A 27 4.58 7.62 3.80
CA MET A 27 5.66 8.07 4.69
C MET A 27 6.96 8.34 3.93
N LEU A 28 7.31 7.47 2.97
CA LEU A 28 8.58 7.58 2.26
C LEU A 28 8.56 8.63 1.15
N MET A 29 7.38 8.90 0.56
CA MET A 29 7.26 9.82 -0.57
C MET A 29 7.73 11.25 -0.29
N PRO A 30 7.35 11.91 0.83
CA PRO A 30 7.86 13.24 1.15
C PRO A 30 9.40 13.27 1.24
N VAL A 31 10.00 12.21 1.78
CA VAL A 31 11.46 12.07 1.90
C VAL A 31 12.10 11.91 0.52
N LEU A 32 11.52 11.09 -0.34
CA LEU A 32 12.02 10.91 -1.72
C LEU A 32 11.89 12.20 -2.53
N ILE A 33 10.78 12.94 -2.37
CA ILE A 33 10.61 14.24 -3.02
C ILE A 33 11.68 15.24 -2.54
N TYR A 34 11.92 15.30 -1.24
CA TYR A 34 12.93 16.18 -0.66
C TYR A 34 14.35 15.85 -1.13
N VAL A 35 14.68 14.56 -1.23
CA VAL A 35 16.05 14.10 -1.55
C VAL A 35 16.32 14.07 -3.06
N TYR A 36 15.35 13.63 -3.87
CA TYR A 36 15.55 13.36 -5.30
C TYR A 36 14.68 14.22 -6.24
N GLY A 37 13.82 15.05 -5.66
CA GLY A 37 12.84 15.82 -6.40
C GLY A 37 11.63 14.99 -6.88
N PRO A 38 10.50 15.67 -7.22
CA PRO A 38 9.22 15.01 -7.51
C PRO A 38 9.29 14.10 -8.74
N LYS A 39 10.04 14.48 -9.78
CA LYS A 39 10.13 13.70 -11.03
C LYS A 39 10.78 12.33 -10.86
N GLN A 40 11.77 12.21 -9.94
CA GLN A 40 12.43 10.93 -9.68
C GLN A 40 11.75 10.15 -8.55
N ALA A 41 11.11 10.84 -7.61
CA ALA A 41 10.47 10.22 -6.45
C ALA A 41 9.40 9.18 -6.83
N VAL A 42 8.58 9.47 -7.84
CA VAL A 42 7.47 8.58 -8.27
C VAL A 42 8.00 7.25 -8.86
N PRO A 43 8.94 7.26 -9.83
CA PRO A 43 9.56 6.01 -10.32
C PRO A 43 10.36 5.25 -9.26
N ILE A 44 11.12 5.94 -8.40
CA ILE A 44 11.84 5.34 -7.26
C ILE A 44 10.85 4.59 -6.36
N MET A 45 9.74 5.25 -6.00
CA MET A 45 8.73 4.66 -5.14
C MET A 45 8.02 3.48 -5.80
N ALA A 46 7.84 3.47 -7.12
CA ALA A 46 7.24 2.35 -7.83
C ALA A 46 8.07 1.08 -7.66
N ILE A 47 9.40 1.15 -7.85
CA ILE A 47 10.32 0.03 -7.60
C ILE A 47 10.34 -0.38 -6.13
N ALA A 48 10.44 0.59 -5.23
CA ALA A 48 10.44 0.33 -3.79
C ALA A 48 9.15 -0.37 -3.33
N ALA A 49 8.00 0.00 -3.90
CA ALA A 49 6.72 -0.63 -3.63
C ALA A 49 6.64 -2.08 -4.16
N VAL A 50 7.26 -2.39 -5.30
CA VAL A 50 7.39 -3.78 -5.79
C VAL A 50 8.08 -4.63 -4.73
N MET A 51 9.22 -4.18 -4.20
CA MET A 51 9.97 -4.92 -3.17
C MET A 51 9.19 -5.04 -1.85
N ALA A 52 8.56 -3.95 -1.40
CA ALA A 52 7.76 -3.96 -0.18
C ALA A 52 6.57 -4.92 -0.26
N ASN A 53 5.87 -4.95 -1.40
CA ASN A 53 4.77 -5.88 -1.62
C ASN A 53 5.26 -7.33 -1.70
N PHE A 54 6.36 -7.57 -2.42
CA PHE A 54 6.98 -8.88 -2.50
C PHE A 54 7.36 -9.45 -1.13
N SER A 55 7.94 -8.63 -0.24
CA SER A 55 8.27 -9.05 1.12
C SER A 55 7.05 -9.42 1.95
N ARG A 56 5.93 -8.67 1.81
CA ARG A 56 4.67 -8.99 2.49
C ARG A 56 4.06 -10.30 1.99
N ILE A 57 4.12 -10.55 0.68
CA ILE A 57 3.70 -11.83 0.11
C ILE A 57 4.53 -12.96 0.69
N LEU A 58 5.86 -12.87 0.69
CA LEU A 58 6.74 -13.88 1.28
C LEU A 58 6.45 -14.11 2.77
N ALA A 59 6.11 -13.04 3.51
CA ALA A 59 5.77 -13.15 4.91
C ALA A 59 4.48 -13.96 5.17
N TRP A 60 3.47 -13.84 4.29
CA TRP A 60 2.11 -14.35 4.51
C TRP A 60 1.57 -15.12 3.29
N TRP A 61 2.45 -15.71 2.45
CA TRP A 61 2.09 -16.28 1.15
C TRP A 61 1.02 -17.38 1.19
N ARG A 62 0.94 -18.13 2.29
CA ARG A 62 -0.05 -19.22 2.49
C ARG A 62 -1.46 -18.68 2.74
N GLU A 63 -1.60 -17.42 3.07
CA GLU A 63 -2.86 -16.78 3.41
C GLU A 63 -3.43 -15.95 2.25
N VAL A 64 -2.79 -15.96 1.07
CA VAL A 64 -3.27 -15.22 -0.11
C VAL A 64 -4.59 -15.81 -0.60
N ASP A 65 -5.64 -15.00 -0.64
CA ASP A 65 -6.86 -15.32 -1.39
C ASP A 65 -6.66 -15.02 -2.88
N TRP A 66 -6.27 -16.04 -3.63
CA TRP A 66 -5.99 -15.91 -5.06
C TRP A 66 -7.21 -15.53 -5.89
N ARG A 67 -8.44 -15.83 -5.42
CA ARG A 67 -9.68 -15.44 -6.11
C ARG A 67 -9.90 -13.93 -6.01
N ALA A 68 -9.79 -13.39 -4.80
CA ALA A 68 -9.87 -11.95 -4.56
C ALA A 68 -8.73 -11.21 -5.27
N CYS A 69 -7.50 -11.74 -5.18
CA CYS A 69 -6.34 -11.20 -5.88
C CYS A 69 -6.56 -11.14 -7.39
N ALA A 70 -6.97 -12.22 -8.03
CA ALA A 70 -7.21 -12.27 -9.47
C ALA A 70 -8.35 -11.31 -9.91
N ALA A 71 -9.47 -11.31 -9.17
CA ALA A 71 -10.61 -10.45 -9.47
C ALA A 71 -10.23 -8.97 -9.45
N TYR A 72 -9.44 -8.57 -8.45
CA TYR A 72 -8.97 -7.19 -8.32
C TYR A 72 -7.87 -6.85 -9.34
N SER A 73 -6.86 -7.71 -9.50
CA SER A 73 -5.65 -7.42 -10.27
C SER A 73 -5.88 -7.47 -11.79
N ALA A 74 -6.75 -8.35 -12.27
CA ALA A 74 -6.97 -8.50 -13.72
C ALA A 74 -7.35 -7.17 -14.40
N PRO A 75 -8.32 -6.40 -13.90
CA PRO A 75 -8.62 -5.08 -14.45
C PRO A 75 -7.67 -3.98 -13.93
N ALA A 76 -7.10 -4.13 -12.73
CA ALA A 76 -6.25 -3.11 -12.12
C ALA A 76 -4.90 -2.96 -12.84
N ILE A 77 -4.29 -4.05 -13.29
CA ILE A 77 -2.99 -4.05 -13.98
C ILE A 77 -3.01 -3.22 -15.27
N PRO A 78 -3.91 -3.45 -16.23
CA PRO A 78 -3.99 -2.63 -17.44
C PRO A 78 -4.41 -1.19 -17.12
N ALA A 79 -5.31 -1.00 -16.16
CA ALA A 79 -5.73 0.34 -15.74
C ALA A 79 -4.56 1.14 -15.14
N ALA A 80 -3.67 0.50 -14.38
CA ALA A 80 -2.46 1.13 -13.84
C ALA A 80 -1.48 1.54 -14.94
N ALA A 81 -1.31 0.74 -15.98
CA ALA A 81 -0.49 1.11 -17.13
C ALA A 81 -1.05 2.36 -17.84
N LEU A 82 -2.37 2.42 -18.02
CA LEU A 82 -3.05 3.60 -18.59
C LEU A 82 -2.86 4.83 -17.71
N GLY A 83 -3.04 4.70 -16.40
CA GLY A 83 -2.83 5.78 -15.45
C GLY A 83 -1.38 6.27 -15.42
N ALA A 84 -0.41 5.34 -15.45
CA ALA A 84 1.02 5.69 -15.51
C ALA A 84 1.38 6.42 -16.81
N ARG A 85 0.82 6.00 -17.94
CA ARG A 85 0.97 6.71 -19.23
C ARG A 85 0.36 8.11 -19.16
N MET A 86 -0.83 8.24 -18.56
CA MET A 86 -1.49 9.54 -18.39
C MET A 86 -0.63 10.49 -17.58
N LEU A 87 -0.04 10.03 -16.48
CA LEU A 87 0.89 10.82 -15.65
C LEU A 87 2.08 11.37 -16.48
N LEU A 88 2.64 10.57 -17.37
CA LEU A 88 3.79 10.97 -18.20
C LEU A 88 3.45 11.99 -19.28
N VAL A 89 2.20 12.01 -19.74
CA VAL A 89 1.72 12.96 -20.75
C VAL A 89 1.28 14.29 -20.11
N LEU A 90 0.87 14.25 -18.84
CA LEU A 90 0.43 15.46 -18.14
C LEU A 90 1.60 16.45 -17.93
N PRO A 91 1.37 17.76 -18.11
CA PRO A 91 2.30 18.80 -17.68
C PRO A 91 2.59 18.66 -16.17
N SER A 92 3.83 18.93 -15.75
CA SER A 92 4.24 18.76 -14.34
C SER A 92 3.30 19.44 -13.36
N HIS A 93 2.89 20.68 -13.66
CA HIS A 93 1.95 21.44 -12.83
C HIS A 93 0.57 20.77 -12.71
N ALA A 94 0.03 20.21 -13.79
CA ALA A 94 -1.24 19.48 -13.75
C ALA A 94 -1.12 18.16 -12.98
N ALA A 95 0.01 17.46 -13.09
CA ALA A 95 0.27 16.25 -12.32
C ALA A 95 0.34 16.56 -10.81
N ASP A 96 1.03 17.63 -10.41
CA ASP A 96 1.13 18.05 -9.02
C ASP A 96 -0.24 18.41 -8.42
N ILE A 97 -1.07 19.13 -9.17
CA ILE A 97 -2.45 19.46 -8.78
C ILE A 97 -3.28 18.17 -8.64
N CYS A 98 -3.24 17.28 -9.62
CA CYS A 98 -3.97 16.00 -9.57
C CYS A 98 -3.58 15.16 -8.36
N ILE A 99 -2.29 15.06 -8.07
CA ILE A 99 -1.77 14.32 -6.91
C ILE A 99 -2.21 14.99 -5.61
N GLY A 100 -2.08 16.31 -5.50
CA GLY A 100 -2.46 17.07 -4.31
C GLY A 100 -3.96 16.98 -4.02
N VAL A 101 -4.80 17.23 -5.02
CA VAL A 101 -6.27 17.11 -4.91
C VAL A 101 -6.66 15.68 -4.53
N PHE A 102 -6.05 14.67 -5.16
CA PHE A 102 -6.31 13.28 -4.83
C PHE A 102 -5.98 12.96 -3.37
N LEU A 103 -4.82 13.38 -2.87
CA LEU A 103 -4.42 13.14 -1.48
C LEU A 103 -5.39 13.77 -0.48
N ILE A 104 -5.85 15.00 -0.75
CA ILE A 104 -6.84 15.69 0.08
C ILE A 104 -8.20 14.97 0.02
N ALA A 105 -8.67 14.63 -1.19
CA ALA A 105 -9.95 13.95 -1.40
C ALA A 105 -9.96 12.52 -0.81
N MET A 106 -8.81 11.89 -0.70
CA MET A 106 -8.68 10.53 -0.13
C MET A 106 -9.01 10.51 1.37
N VAL A 107 -8.79 11.59 2.10
CA VAL A 107 -9.11 11.66 3.53
C VAL A 107 -10.62 11.49 3.79
N PRO A 108 -11.51 12.33 3.24
CA PRO A 108 -12.95 12.15 3.42
C PRO A 108 -13.47 10.86 2.77
N ALA A 109 -12.93 10.46 1.61
CA ALA A 109 -13.32 9.23 0.93
C ALA A 109 -13.06 7.98 1.81
N ARG A 110 -11.90 7.91 2.46
CA ARG A 110 -11.58 6.82 3.40
C ARG A 110 -12.53 6.79 4.60
N HIS A 111 -12.82 7.95 5.19
CA HIS A 111 -13.74 8.03 6.34
C HIS A 111 -15.17 7.67 5.95
N TRP A 112 -15.62 8.12 4.77
CA TRP A 112 -16.92 7.77 4.24
C TRP A 112 -17.04 6.27 4.01
N LEU A 113 -16.04 5.68 3.36
CA LEU A 113 -15.99 4.25 3.09
C LEU A 113 -15.94 3.42 4.39
N ALA A 114 -15.18 3.86 5.40
CA ALA A 114 -15.08 3.17 6.69
C ALA A 114 -16.40 3.19 7.51
N ARG A 115 -17.28 4.18 7.29
CA ARG A 115 -18.59 4.26 7.97
C ARG A 115 -19.62 3.30 7.40
N HIS A 116 -19.47 2.86 6.15
CA HIS A 116 -20.40 1.98 5.48
C HIS A 116 -19.87 0.55 5.55
N GLN A 117 -20.49 -0.29 6.38
CA GLN A 117 -20.17 -1.72 6.45
C GLN A 117 -20.74 -2.44 5.23
N LEU A 118 -20.09 -2.29 4.09
CA LEU A 118 -20.50 -2.90 2.84
C LEU A 118 -20.01 -4.35 2.78
N LYS A 119 -20.87 -5.28 2.39
CA LYS A 119 -20.45 -6.63 2.00
C LYS A 119 -20.13 -6.61 0.51
N LEU A 120 -18.85 -6.68 0.17
CA LEU A 120 -18.39 -6.68 -1.20
C LEU A 120 -18.27 -8.10 -1.76
N SER A 121 -18.53 -8.26 -3.04
CA SER A 121 -18.30 -9.48 -3.80
C SER A 121 -17.11 -9.33 -4.73
N LEU A 122 -16.71 -10.41 -5.41
CA LEU A 122 -15.60 -10.40 -6.39
C LEU A 122 -15.81 -9.38 -7.51
N TRP A 123 -17.07 -9.16 -7.93
CA TRP A 123 -17.39 -8.16 -8.94
C TRP A 123 -17.08 -6.73 -8.47
N HIS A 124 -17.39 -6.42 -7.23
CA HIS A 124 -17.07 -5.12 -6.65
C HIS A 124 -15.54 -4.93 -6.53
N LEU A 125 -14.79 -6.01 -6.22
CA LEU A 125 -13.33 -5.97 -6.24
C LEU A 125 -12.80 -5.71 -7.65
N ALA A 126 -13.41 -6.26 -8.70
CA ALA A 126 -12.99 -6.01 -10.08
C ALA A 126 -13.19 -4.54 -10.49
N ILE A 127 -14.38 -3.97 -10.21
CA ILE A 127 -14.65 -2.55 -10.49
C ILE A 127 -13.73 -1.65 -9.67
N GLY A 128 -13.61 -1.91 -8.37
CA GLY A 128 -12.71 -1.18 -7.48
C GLY A 128 -11.26 -1.30 -7.93
N GLY A 129 -10.85 -2.50 -8.37
CA GLY A 129 -9.53 -2.75 -8.93
C GLY A 129 -9.23 -1.91 -10.15
N ALA A 130 -10.16 -1.82 -11.12
CA ALA A 130 -10.00 -0.97 -12.30
C ALA A 130 -9.82 0.51 -11.92
N ALA A 131 -10.71 1.03 -11.07
CA ALA A 131 -10.67 2.42 -10.65
C ALA A 131 -9.41 2.75 -9.83
N ILE A 132 -9.10 1.91 -8.83
CA ILE A 132 -7.94 2.11 -7.96
C ILE A 132 -6.64 1.85 -8.72
N GLY A 133 -6.61 0.87 -9.63
CA GLY A 133 -5.47 0.62 -10.49
C GLY A 133 -5.12 1.83 -11.35
N TYR A 134 -6.11 2.43 -12.02
CA TYR A 134 -5.92 3.65 -12.80
C TYR A 134 -5.40 4.80 -11.94
N LEU A 135 -6.01 5.03 -10.79
CA LEU A 135 -5.56 6.04 -9.84
C LEU A 135 -4.14 5.77 -9.34
N THR A 136 -3.78 4.52 -9.03
CA THR A 136 -2.42 4.14 -8.62
C THR A 136 -1.40 4.41 -9.73
N GLY A 137 -1.82 4.29 -10.98
CA GLY A 137 -0.98 4.68 -12.13
C GLY A 137 -0.60 6.15 -12.10
N ILE A 138 -1.57 7.03 -11.85
CA ILE A 138 -1.39 8.49 -11.82
C ILE A 138 -0.69 8.92 -10.53
N VAL A 139 -1.17 8.45 -9.37
CA VAL A 139 -0.66 8.85 -8.06
C VAL A 139 0.33 7.82 -7.49
N VAL A 140 0.96 8.15 -6.38
CA VAL A 140 2.01 7.32 -5.79
C VAL A 140 1.45 6.09 -5.08
N SER A 141 0.34 6.23 -4.39
CA SER A 141 -0.27 5.16 -3.60
C SER A 141 -1.74 5.39 -3.36
N THR A 142 -2.52 4.33 -3.54
CA THR A 142 -3.96 4.29 -3.28
C THR A 142 -4.31 3.28 -2.19
N GLY A 143 -3.32 2.85 -1.41
CA GLY A 143 -3.49 1.89 -0.32
C GLY A 143 -4.66 2.19 0.61
N PRO A 144 -4.86 3.45 1.09
CA PRO A 144 -6.01 3.79 1.92
C PRO A 144 -7.38 3.55 1.28
N LEU A 145 -7.47 3.40 -0.04
CA LEU A 145 -8.69 3.04 -0.75
C LEU A 145 -8.79 1.53 -0.99
N SER A 146 -7.67 0.84 -1.26
CA SER A 146 -7.68 -0.62 -1.47
C SER A 146 -7.96 -1.37 -0.16
N VAL A 147 -7.44 -0.90 0.97
CA VAL A 147 -7.64 -1.53 2.28
C VAL A 147 -9.11 -1.76 2.61
N PRO A 148 -9.99 -0.75 2.62
CA PRO A 148 -11.40 -0.96 2.90
C PRO A 148 -12.08 -1.97 1.96
N LEU A 149 -11.71 -1.99 0.67
CA LEU A 149 -12.29 -2.94 -0.29
C LEU A 149 -12.05 -4.39 0.13
N PHE A 150 -10.81 -4.73 0.45
CA PHE A 150 -10.46 -6.09 0.88
C PHE A 150 -11.04 -6.45 2.25
N LEU A 151 -11.10 -5.49 3.18
CA LEU A 151 -11.73 -5.70 4.48
C LEU A 151 -13.24 -5.92 4.35
N PHE A 152 -13.93 -5.17 3.50
CA PHE A 152 -15.37 -5.34 3.23
C PHE A 152 -15.69 -6.59 2.41
N TYR A 153 -14.73 -7.12 1.66
CA TYR A 153 -14.85 -8.44 1.06
C TYR A 153 -14.77 -9.55 2.12
N GLY A 154 -14.25 -9.26 3.31
CA GLY A 154 -14.18 -10.18 4.45
C GLY A 154 -12.80 -10.71 4.75
N LEU A 155 -11.74 -10.20 4.11
CA LEU A 155 -10.38 -10.59 4.44
C LEU A 155 -9.93 -9.91 5.75
N THR A 156 -9.24 -10.68 6.58
CA THR A 156 -8.73 -10.20 7.86
C THR A 156 -7.27 -10.62 8.06
N LYS A 157 -6.54 -9.92 8.91
CA LYS A 157 -5.19 -10.28 9.35
C LYS A 157 -4.21 -10.56 8.20
N GLY A 158 -3.53 -11.69 8.24
CA GLY A 158 -2.55 -12.11 7.26
C GLY A 158 -3.13 -12.31 5.86
N ALA A 159 -4.36 -12.84 5.75
CA ALA A 159 -5.05 -12.98 4.47
C ALA A 159 -5.27 -11.63 3.78
N PHE A 160 -5.68 -10.60 4.54
CA PHE A 160 -5.77 -9.24 4.03
C PHE A 160 -4.40 -8.71 3.58
N LEU A 161 -3.37 -8.80 4.44
CA LEU A 161 -2.03 -8.28 4.16
C LEU A 161 -1.41 -8.93 2.92
N ALA A 162 -1.57 -10.25 2.79
CA ALA A 162 -1.01 -11.02 1.68
C ALA A 162 -1.75 -10.76 0.36
N THR A 163 -3.08 -10.75 0.40
CA THR A 163 -3.90 -10.57 -0.80
C THR A 163 -3.80 -9.15 -1.34
N GLU A 164 -3.81 -8.15 -0.46
CA GLU A 164 -3.57 -6.75 -0.84
C GLU A 164 -2.18 -6.58 -1.46
N ALA A 165 -1.14 -7.15 -0.83
CA ALA A 165 0.22 -7.07 -1.35
C ALA A 165 0.38 -7.79 -2.70
N ALA A 166 -0.23 -8.98 -2.88
CA ALA A 166 -0.19 -9.72 -4.12
C ALA A 166 -0.89 -8.95 -5.26
N SER A 167 -2.03 -8.35 -4.96
CA SER A 167 -2.78 -7.52 -5.89
C SER A 167 -2.02 -6.26 -6.28
N SER A 168 -1.46 -5.57 -5.30
CA SER A 168 -0.67 -4.35 -5.50
C SER A 168 0.65 -4.61 -6.21
N LEU A 169 1.27 -5.78 -6.04
CA LEU A 169 2.49 -6.15 -6.74
C LEU A 169 2.32 -6.06 -8.26
N GLY A 170 1.25 -6.66 -8.81
CA GLY A 170 0.95 -6.61 -10.24
C GLY A 170 0.77 -5.18 -10.76
N ILE A 171 0.11 -4.34 -9.99
CA ILE A 171 -0.11 -2.92 -10.31
C ILE A 171 1.23 -2.17 -10.37
N TYR A 172 2.10 -2.31 -9.35
CA TYR A 172 3.38 -1.61 -9.31
C TYR A 172 4.38 -2.14 -10.33
N VAL A 173 4.36 -3.44 -10.66
CA VAL A 173 5.14 -4.00 -11.77
C VAL A 173 4.69 -3.40 -13.09
N SER A 174 3.38 -3.36 -13.36
CA SER A 174 2.81 -2.75 -14.57
C SER A 174 3.23 -1.27 -14.70
N LYS A 175 3.13 -0.52 -13.61
CA LYS A 175 3.55 0.88 -13.53
C LYS A 175 5.06 1.05 -13.80
N SER A 176 5.91 0.22 -13.19
CA SER A 176 7.36 0.26 -13.38
C SER A 176 7.76 -0.07 -14.81
N VAL A 177 7.14 -1.09 -15.40
CA VAL A 177 7.35 -1.44 -16.83
C VAL A 177 6.91 -0.29 -17.74
N THR A 178 5.81 0.36 -17.43
CA THR A 178 5.34 1.52 -18.19
C THR A 178 6.36 2.67 -18.11
N PHE A 179 6.84 3.01 -16.93
CA PHE A 179 7.87 4.04 -16.75
C PHE A 179 9.17 3.70 -17.48
N GLN A 180 9.59 2.43 -17.46
CA GLN A 180 10.77 1.97 -18.19
C GLN A 180 10.60 2.14 -19.70
N ARG A 181 9.46 1.71 -20.26
CA ARG A 181 9.16 1.80 -21.70
C ARG A 181 9.15 3.24 -22.21
N PHE A 182 8.74 4.18 -21.37
CA PHE A 182 8.69 5.61 -21.72
C PHE A 182 9.93 6.40 -21.26
N GLY A 183 11.01 5.72 -20.84
CA GLY A 183 12.28 6.36 -20.47
C GLY A 183 12.26 7.12 -19.13
N ALA A 184 11.18 7.01 -18.35
CA ALA A 184 11.06 7.65 -17.03
C ALA A 184 11.74 6.87 -15.90
N LEU A 185 12.31 5.70 -16.19
CA LEU A 185 13.00 4.84 -15.22
C LEU A 185 14.42 4.49 -15.70
N PRO A 186 15.36 5.44 -15.75
CA PRO A 186 16.76 5.15 -16.05
C PRO A 186 17.37 4.27 -14.96
N VAL A 187 18.46 3.58 -15.28
CA VAL A 187 19.14 2.62 -14.38
C VAL A 187 19.48 3.23 -13.02
N GLU A 188 19.94 4.48 -12.99
CA GLU A 188 20.25 5.21 -11.76
C GLU A 188 19.03 5.32 -10.84
N VAL A 189 17.86 5.66 -11.40
CA VAL A 189 16.59 5.77 -10.66
C VAL A 189 16.11 4.40 -10.18
N ALA A 190 16.31 3.36 -10.99
CA ALA A 190 16.00 1.98 -10.60
C ALA A 190 16.87 1.52 -9.41
N ILE A 191 18.17 1.82 -9.41
CA ILE A 191 19.08 1.51 -8.29
C ILE A 191 18.62 2.23 -7.01
N LYS A 192 18.28 3.51 -7.08
CA LYS A 192 17.73 4.26 -5.93
C LYS A 192 16.45 3.61 -5.41
N GLY A 193 15.59 3.13 -6.32
CA GLY A 193 14.37 2.40 -5.97
C GLY A 193 14.63 1.06 -5.30
N LEU A 194 15.63 0.31 -5.75
CA LEU A 194 16.05 -0.95 -5.13
C LEU A 194 16.61 -0.73 -3.71
N ILE A 195 17.42 0.30 -3.51
CA ILE A 195 17.97 0.64 -2.19
C ILE A 195 16.85 1.03 -1.22
N ALA A 196 15.95 1.92 -1.64
CA ALA A 196 14.79 2.30 -0.85
C ALA A 196 13.86 1.10 -0.58
N GLY A 197 13.66 0.25 -1.59
CA GLY A 197 12.87 -0.98 -1.48
C GLY A 197 13.47 -2.00 -0.51
N ALA A 198 14.79 -2.14 -0.49
CA ALA A 198 15.47 -3.03 0.44
C ALA A 198 15.21 -2.62 1.92
N SER A 199 15.24 -1.32 2.23
CA SER A 199 14.91 -0.84 3.58
C SER A 199 13.46 -1.11 3.97
N LEU A 200 12.51 -0.90 3.03
CA LEU A 200 11.10 -1.24 3.23
C LEU A 200 10.90 -2.75 3.45
N MET A 201 11.61 -3.57 2.70
CA MET A 201 11.55 -5.02 2.79
C MET A 201 12.03 -5.52 4.16
N VAL A 202 13.17 -5.04 4.64
CA VAL A 202 13.67 -5.36 5.98
C VAL A 202 12.66 -4.93 7.05
N GLY A 203 12.11 -3.71 6.95
CA GLY A 203 11.07 -3.23 7.84
C GLY A 203 9.83 -4.13 7.88
N ALA A 204 9.36 -4.59 6.73
CA ALA A 204 8.20 -5.47 6.64
C ALA A 204 8.44 -6.84 7.32
N PHE A 205 9.64 -7.42 7.23
CA PHE A 205 9.99 -8.64 7.96
C PHE A 205 10.08 -8.43 9.48
N VAL A 206 10.63 -7.29 9.91
CA VAL A 206 10.62 -6.90 11.33
C VAL A 206 9.19 -6.78 11.82
N ALA A 207 8.31 -6.14 11.04
CA ALA A 207 6.90 -5.96 11.36
C ALA A 207 6.17 -7.28 11.65
N LYS A 208 6.45 -8.34 10.90
CA LYS A 208 5.82 -9.66 11.10
C LYS A 208 5.96 -10.16 12.55
N ARG A 209 7.14 -9.98 13.15
CA ARG A 209 7.37 -10.36 14.55
C ARG A 209 6.55 -9.53 15.52
N PHE A 210 6.35 -8.24 15.22
CA PHE A 210 5.54 -7.33 16.03
C PHE A 210 4.05 -7.61 15.88
N VAL A 211 3.55 -7.85 14.66
CA VAL A 211 2.14 -8.19 14.41
C VAL A 211 1.73 -9.42 15.23
N LEU A 212 2.54 -10.48 15.19
CA LEU A 212 2.27 -11.71 15.95
C LEU A 212 2.32 -11.51 17.48
N ARG A 213 3.13 -10.57 17.97
CA ARG A 213 3.18 -10.21 19.40
C ARG A 213 2.01 -9.31 19.78
N LEU A 214 1.75 -8.27 18.99
CA LEU A 214 0.70 -7.29 19.26
C LEU A 214 -0.68 -7.96 19.26
N GLU A 215 -0.88 -8.93 18.38
CA GLU A 215 -2.13 -9.70 18.32
C GLU A 215 -2.40 -10.47 19.61
N ARG A 216 -1.39 -11.12 20.20
CA ARG A 216 -1.52 -11.76 21.50
C ARG A 216 -1.82 -10.76 22.59
N ILE A 217 -1.04 -9.69 22.70
CA ILE A 217 -1.22 -8.65 23.71
C ILE A 217 -2.60 -7.98 23.59
N MET A 218 -3.04 -7.66 22.36
CA MET A 218 -4.37 -7.08 22.15
C MET A 218 -5.49 -8.05 22.54
N MET A 219 -5.36 -9.34 22.22
CA MET A 219 -6.32 -10.35 22.64
C MET A 219 -6.36 -10.45 24.17
N ASP A 220 -5.21 -10.49 24.83
CA ASP A 220 -5.12 -10.54 26.28
C ASP A 220 -5.74 -9.28 26.95
N VAL A 221 -5.44 -8.09 26.42
CA VAL A 221 -6.01 -6.83 26.90
C VAL A 221 -7.53 -6.77 26.72
N ILE A 222 -8.03 -7.20 25.55
CA ILE A 222 -9.47 -7.24 25.28
C ILE A 222 -10.16 -8.25 26.22
N MET A 223 -9.56 -9.43 26.43
CA MET A 223 -10.11 -10.43 27.35
C MET A 223 -10.12 -9.93 28.79
N ILE A 224 -9.05 -9.27 29.25
CA ILE A 224 -8.98 -8.67 30.58
C ILE A 224 -10.01 -7.53 30.71
N ALA A 225 -10.10 -6.65 29.73
CA ALA A 225 -11.06 -5.55 29.75
C ALA A 225 -12.52 -6.06 29.75
N ALA A 226 -12.83 -7.07 28.93
CA ALA A 226 -14.14 -7.71 28.92
C ALA A 226 -14.43 -8.42 30.26
N GLY A 227 -13.45 -9.12 30.84
CA GLY A 227 -13.57 -9.75 32.13
C GLY A 227 -13.82 -8.75 33.26
N LEU A 228 -13.08 -7.63 33.27
CA LEU A 228 -13.28 -6.55 34.25
C LEU A 228 -14.65 -5.87 34.11
N SER A 229 -15.10 -5.64 32.85
CA SER A 229 -16.41 -5.05 32.61
C SER A 229 -17.57 -5.96 33.10
N THR A 230 -17.46 -7.27 32.87
CA THR A 230 -18.45 -8.24 33.36
C THR A 230 -18.41 -8.39 34.86
N LEU A 231 -17.27 -8.32 35.52
CA LEU A 231 -17.18 -8.27 36.97
C LEU A 231 -17.78 -6.97 37.53
N TRP A 232 -17.50 -5.83 36.92
CA TRP A 232 -18.08 -4.56 37.32
C TRP A 232 -19.62 -4.60 37.29
N THR A 233 -20.21 -5.11 36.19
CA THR A 233 -21.67 -5.24 36.08
C THR A 233 -22.27 -6.30 36.99
N ALA A 234 -21.49 -7.26 37.51
CA ALA A 234 -21.97 -8.25 38.48
C ALA A 234 -21.99 -7.72 39.92
N PHE A 235 -21.23 -6.66 40.23
CA PHE A 235 -21.13 -6.06 41.58
C PHE A 235 -21.77 -4.67 41.67
N SER A 236 -22.28 -4.12 40.56
CA SER A 236 -23.08 -2.90 40.52
C SER A 236 -24.59 -3.20 40.48
#